data_f9fda27ff35445e9d03f8197b2bb55c4
#
_entry.id   f9fda27ff35445e9d03f8197b2bb55c4
#
_cell.length_a   1.000
_cell.length_b   1.000
_cell.length_c   1.000
_cell.angle_alpha   90.00
_cell.angle_beta   90.00
_cell.angle_gamma   90.00
#
_symmetry.space_group_name_H-M   'P 1'
#
loop_
_entity.id
_entity.type
_entity.pdbx_description
1 polymer ?
#
loop_
_entity_poly.entity_id
_entity_poly.type
_entity_poly.pdbx_seq_one_letter_code
_entity_poly.pdbx_strand_id
1 'polypeptide(L)'
;MVDVTDPDAYPQYMAANKAAFDKYGSRFLWRGGQGQIVEGPAASRLVIIEFDSYQIAQDCFHSPEYQAALAIRRTCSAAHLAIVEGV
;
A
#
# COMPACT_ATOMS: atom_id res chain seq x y z
N MET A 1 -6.78 1.36 2.42
CA MET A 1 -7.31 2.71 2.09
C MET A 1 -6.33 3.76 2.55
N VAL A 2 -5.99 4.67 1.70
CA VAL A 2 -5.01 5.72 1.99
C VAL A 2 -5.64 7.08 1.76
N ASP A 3 -5.51 7.97 2.73
CA ASP A 3 -5.90 9.36 2.57
C ASP A 3 -4.63 10.21 2.46
N VAL A 4 -4.35 10.70 1.25
CA VAL A 4 -3.13 11.45 0.96
C VAL A 4 -3.31 12.89 1.46
N THR A 5 -2.51 13.28 2.46
CA THR A 5 -2.56 14.62 3.05
C THR A 5 -1.55 15.58 2.41
N ASP A 6 -0.49 15.05 1.79
CA ASP A 6 0.50 15.82 1.06
C ASP A 6 0.77 15.15 -0.30
N PRO A 7 0.01 15.52 -1.34
CA PRO A 7 0.15 14.88 -2.66
C PRO A 7 1.49 15.18 -3.33
N ASP A 8 2.21 16.21 -2.93
CA ASP A 8 3.52 16.51 -3.51
C ASP A 8 4.61 15.55 -2.99
N ALA A 9 4.47 15.06 -1.75
CA ALA A 9 5.41 14.12 -1.14
C ALA A 9 5.07 12.65 -1.43
N TYR A 10 3.82 12.32 -1.72
CA TYR A 10 3.36 10.94 -1.90
C TYR A 10 4.09 10.17 -3.02
N PRO A 11 4.46 10.78 -4.15
CA PRO A 11 5.24 10.08 -5.18
C PRO A 11 6.58 9.53 -4.68
N GLN A 12 7.19 10.14 -3.66
CA GLN A 12 8.41 9.61 -3.05
C GLN A 12 8.16 8.28 -2.36
N TYR A 13 7.01 8.13 -1.70
CA TYR A 13 6.60 6.85 -1.13
C TYR A 13 6.38 5.81 -2.22
N MET A 14 5.71 6.17 -3.30
CA MET A 14 5.44 5.25 -4.42
C MET A 14 6.73 4.75 -5.06
N ALA A 15 7.73 5.61 -5.20
CA ALA A 15 9.05 5.20 -5.71
C ALA A 15 9.76 4.27 -4.71
N ALA A 16 9.69 4.57 -3.42
CA ALA A 16 10.36 3.78 -2.38
C ALA A 16 9.71 2.40 -2.21
N ASN A 17 8.38 2.30 -2.27
CA ASN A 17 7.70 1.02 -2.08
C ASN A 17 7.91 0.04 -3.23
N LYS A 18 8.28 0.54 -4.41
CA LYS A 18 8.52 -0.31 -5.58
C LYS A 18 9.62 -1.34 -5.31
N ALA A 19 10.67 -0.96 -4.60
CA ALA A 19 11.77 -1.87 -4.27
C ALA A 19 11.27 -3.06 -3.43
N ALA A 20 10.42 -2.82 -2.44
CA ALA A 20 9.85 -3.87 -1.61
C ALA A 20 8.89 -4.75 -2.41
N PHE A 21 7.98 -4.14 -3.14
CA PHE A 21 6.96 -4.89 -3.90
C PHE A 21 7.56 -5.75 -5.00
N ASP A 22 8.59 -5.24 -5.70
CA ASP A 22 9.30 -6.03 -6.72
C ASP A 22 10.06 -7.20 -6.09
N LYS A 23 10.70 -6.99 -4.95
CA LYS A 23 11.45 -8.02 -4.23
C LYS A 23 10.58 -9.19 -3.80
N TYR A 24 9.36 -8.91 -3.36
CA TYR A 24 8.46 -9.93 -2.82
C TYR A 24 7.41 -10.42 -3.83
N GLY A 25 7.51 -9.99 -5.09
CA GLY A 25 6.69 -10.52 -6.18
C GLY A 25 5.23 -10.16 -6.08
N SER A 26 4.94 -8.94 -5.69
CA SER A 26 3.55 -8.47 -5.56
C SER A 26 2.89 -8.21 -6.92
N ARG A 27 1.56 -8.26 -6.91
CA ARG A 27 0.72 -7.89 -8.05
C ARG A 27 -0.34 -6.92 -7.58
N PHE A 28 -0.51 -5.80 -8.30
CA PHE A 28 -1.60 -4.88 -8.04
C PHE A 28 -2.87 -5.45 -8.66
N LEU A 29 -3.88 -5.74 -7.84
CA LEU A 29 -5.20 -6.16 -8.31
C LEU A 29 -6.09 -4.96 -8.61
N TRP A 30 -5.87 -3.83 -7.91
CA TRP A 30 -6.55 -2.58 -8.21
C TRP A 30 -5.63 -1.42 -7.87
N ARG A 31 -5.52 -0.47 -8.82
CA ARG A 31 -4.62 0.66 -8.70
C ARG A 31 -5.17 1.84 -9.49
N GLY A 32 -6.15 2.53 -8.89
CA GLY A 32 -6.71 3.72 -9.49
C GLY A 32 -7.70 3.48 -10.62
N GLY A 33 -8.20 2.25 -10.78
CA GLY A 33 -9.29 1.96 -11.69
C GLY A 33 -10.64 2.42 -11.13
N GLN A 34 -11.71 2.11 -11.87
CA GLN A 34 -13.05 2.47 -11.43
C GLN A 34 -13.40 1.75 -10.13
N GLY A 35 -13.85 2.51 -9.14
CA GLY A 35 -14.22 1.96 -7.84
C GLY A 35 -14.86 3.02 -6.97
N GLN A 36 -15.56 2.56 -5.92
CA GLN A 36 -16.31 3.43 -5.04
C GLN A 36 -16.35 2.87 -3.63
N ILE A 37 -16.12 3.72 -2.63
CA ILE A 37 -16.38 3.37 -1.23
C ILE A 37 -17.88 3.61 -1.01
N VAL A 38 -18.63 2.51 -0.85
CA VAL A 38 -20.09 2.59 -0.73
C VAL A 38 -20.55 2.75 0.70
N GLU A 39 -19.66 2.50 1.67
CA GLU A 39 -19.95 2.65 3.09
C GLU A 39 -18.66 2.88 3.85
N GLY A 40 -18.71 3.74 4.86
CA GLY A 40 -17.57 4.06 5.70
C GLY A 40 -16.88 5.36 5.31
N PRO A 41 -15.77 5.70 5.99
CA PRO A 41 -15.04 6.94 5.73
C PRO A 41 -14.48 7.00 4.30
N ALA A 42 -14.55 8.17 3.69
CA ALA A 42 -13.94 8.39 2.39
C ALA A 42 -12.41 8.38 2.50
N ALA A 43 -11.75 7.88 1.45
CA ALA A 43 -10.30 7.95 1.30
C ALA A 43 -9.97 8.39 -0.12
N SER A 44 -8.87 9.11 -0.29
CA SER A 44 -8.45 9.61 -1.60
C SER A 44 -7.85 8.50 -2.48
N ARG A 45 -7.43 7.39 -1.89
CA ARG A 45 -6.79 6.31 -2.62
C ARG A 45 -7.10 4.95 -2.00
N LEU A 46 -7.42 3.99 -2.85
CA LEU A 46 -7.63 2.60 -2.48
C LEU A 46 -6.71 1.74 -3.34
N VAL A 47 -6.02 0.78 -2.72
CA VAL A 47 -5.08 -0.11 -3.42
C VAL A 47 -5.26 -1.53 -2.88
N ILE A 48 -5.28 -2.50 -3.78
CA ILE A 48 -5.30 -3.92 -3.45
C ILE A 48 -4.09 -4.57 -4.07
N ILE A 49 -3.27 -5.23 -3.25
CA ILE A 49 -2.03 -5.87 -3.67
C ILE A 49 -2.09 -7.34 -3.28
N GLU A 50 -1.73 -8.21 -4.22
CA GLU A 50 -1.67 -9.65 -3.98
C GLU A 50 -0.22 -10.12 -3.89
N PHE A 51 0.04 -11.02 -2.94
CA PHE A 51 1.29 -11.77 -2.81
C PHE A 51 1.01 -13.27 -2.95
N ASP A 52 2.05 -14.06 -3.19
CA ASP A 52 1.90 -15.50 -3.38
C ASP A 52 1.41 -16.23 -2.13
N SER A 53 1.67 -15.67 -0.94
CA SER A 53 1.19 -16.23 0.32
C SER A 53 0.99 -15.14 1.37
N TYR A 54 0.21 -15.46 2.39
CA TYR A 54 0.05 -14.60 3.55
C TYR A 54 1.40 -14.28 4.21
N GLN A 55 2.27 -15.29 4.34
CA GLN A 55 3.58 -15.11 4.96
C GLN A 55 4.48 -14.16 4.15
N ILE A 56 4.44 -14.26 2.82
CA ILE A 56 5.20 -13.35 1.95
C ILE A 56 4.70 -11.92 2.10
N ALA A 57 3.39 -11.71 2.19
CA ALA A 57 2.82 -10.38 2.44
C ALA A 57 3.30 -9.81 3.79
N GLN A 58 3.34 -10.63 4.84
CA GLN A 58 3.86 -10.23 6.14
C GLN A 58 5.35 -9.89 6.07
N ASP A 59 6.13 -10.73 5.39
CA ASP A 59 7.57 -10.52 5.24
C ASP A 59 7.85 -9.21 4.47
N CYS A 60 7.06 -8.91 3.44
CA CYS A 60 7.18 -7.66 2.71
C CYS A 60 6.90 -6.46 3.60
N PHE A 61 5.80 -6.47 4.34
CA PHE A 61 5.43 -5.35 5.22
C PHE A 61 6.51 -5.09 6.27
N HIS A 62 7.05 -6.14 6.87
CA HIS A 62 8.08 -6.01 7.91
C HIS A 62 9.51 -5.89 7.38
N SER A 63 9.70 -5.90 6.04
CA SER A 63 11.03 -5.79 5.44
C SER A 63 11.64 -4.40 5.68
N PRO A 64 12.99 -4.30 5.72
CA PRO A 64 13.64 -3.00 5.81
C PRO A 64 13.26 -2.06 4.65
N GLU A 65 13.08 -2.62 3.45
CA GLU A 65 12.72 -1.87 2.25
C GLU A 65 11.35 -1.22 2.41
N TYR A 66 10.35 -1.98 2.88
CA TYR A 66 9.01 -1.41 3.06
C TYR A 66 8.95 -0.48 4.25
N GLN A 67 9.66 -0.78 5.34
CA GLN A 67 9.67 0.09 6.52
C GLN A 67 10.27 1.45 6.19
N ALA A 68 11.28 1.50 5.33
CA ALA A 68 11.83 2.77 4.84
C ALA A 68 10.77 3.56 4.03
N ALA A 69 10.03 2.87 3.16
CA ALA A 69 8.94 3.49 2.41
C ALA A 69 7.81 3.96 3.34
N LEU A 70 7.46 3.16 4.35
CA LEU A 70 6.42 3.49 5.31
C LEU A 70 6.74 4.77 6.10
N ALA A 71 8.01 4.98 6.44
CA ALA A 71 8.43 6.21 7.12
C ALA A 71 8.10 7.45 6.28
N ILE A 72 8.26 7.36 4.95
CA ILE A 72 7.86 8.44 4.03
C ILE A 72 6.34 8.58 4.00
N ARG A 73 5.60 7.48 3.87
CA ARG A 73 4.13 7.51 3.79
C ARG A 73 3.51 8.15 5.01
N ARG A 74 4.04 7.89 6.19
CA ARG A 74 3.51 8.46 7.44
C ARG A 74 3.58 9.98 7.50
N THR A 75 4.47 10.60 6.73
CA THR A 75 4.59 12.07 6.70
C THR A 75 3.60 12.72 5.74
N CYS A 76 3.02 11.97 4.80
CA CYS A 76 2.20 12.54 3.72
C CYS A 76 0.83 11.88 3.57
N SER A 77 0.47 10.95 4.45
CA SER A 77 -0.83 10.28 4.37
C SER A 77 -1.26 9.69 5.70
N ALA A 78 -2.56 9.42 5.80
CA ALA A 78 -3.15 8.57 6.82
C ALA A 78 -3.69 7.32 6.11
N ALA A 79 -3.47 6.13 6.67
CA ALA A 79 -3.85 4.90 6.00
C ALA A 79 -4.44 3.88 6.96
N HIS A 80 -5.34 3.06 6.42
CA HIS A 80 -5.80 1.83 7.03
C HIS A 80 -5.31 0.69 6.16
N LEU A 81 -4.59 -0.26 6.75
CA LEU A 81 -3.98 -1.37 6.04
C LEU A 81 -4.32 -2.67 6.76
N ALA A 82 -4.70 -3.67 6.00
CA ALA A 82 -4.92 -5.01 6.51
C ALA A 82 -4.21 -6.02 5.62
N ILE A 83 -3.66 -7.06 6.23
CA ILE A 83 -3.09 -8.20 5.52
C ILE A 83 -3.99 -9.38 5.83
N VAL A 84 -4.55 -10.00 4.78
CA VAL A 84 -5.51 -11.08 4.94
C VAL A 84 -5.11 -12.27 4.08
N GLU A 85 -5.44 -13.47 4.55
CA GLU A 85 -5.29 -14.68 3.75
C GLU A 85 -6.49 -14.79 2.80
N GLY A 86 -6.21 -14.99 1.52
CA GLY A 86 -7.25 -15.17 0.53
C GLY A 86 -7.91 -16.55 0.61
N VAL A 87 -9.02 -16.67 -0.06
CA VAL A 87 -9.77 -17.94 -0.13
C VAL A 87 -9.15 -18.92 -1.12
#